data_8a9e11e9775ae16709df284f585d9fab
#
_entry.id   8a9e11e9775ae16709df284f585d9fab
#
_cell.length_a   1.000
_cell.length_b   1.000
_cell.length_c   1.000
_cell.angle_alpha   90.00
_cell.angle_beta   90.00
_cell.angle_gamma   90.00
#
_symmetry.space_group_name_H-M   'P 1'
#
loop_
_entity.id
_entity.type
_entity.pdbx_description
1 polymer ?
#
loop_
_entity_poly.entity_id
_entity_poly.type
_entity_poly.pdbx_seq_one_letter_code
_entity_poly.pdbx_strand_id
1 'polypeptide(L)'
;ARVDLNPHQVEAALFAFNSPLSKGAILADEVGLGKTIEAGIILSEMWAENKRNILIVVPASLRNQWNIELMEKFYLPSFILDSESFEEGKVQISNGEKSIYICSYNFAVTNAEYFKNINWDLIVLDEAHKLRNVYKKSNVMANALRAAFRNYKKVLLTATPLQNNLKELYGLISIIDP
;
A
#
# COMPACT_ATOMS: atom_id res chain seq x y z
N ALA A 1 17.72 -10.54 -1.90
CA ALA A 1 16.84 -10.14 -3.00
C ALA A 1 17.56 -10.32 -4.35
N ARG A 2 16.86 -10.82 -5.36
CA ARG A 2 17.39 -10.95 -6.73
C ARG A 2 16.84 -9.78 -7.57
N VAL A 3 17.34 -8.57 -7.29
CA VAL A 3 16.89 -7.36 -7.97
C VAL A 3 18.10 -6.51 -8.31
N ASP A 4 18.20 -6.05 -9.55
CA ASP A 4 19.15 -5.01 -9.93
C ASP A 4 18.61 -3.69 -9.41
N LEU A 5 19.20 -3.20 -8.32
CA LEU A 5 18.79 -1.99 -7.63
C LEU A 5 19.38 -0.77 -8.34
N ASN A 6 18.51 0.18 -8.65
CA ASN A 6 18.94 1.48 -9.13
C ASN A 6 19.14 2.42 -7.92
N PRO A 7 20.26 3.16 -7.80
CA PRO A 7 20.57 3.98 -6.63
C PRO A 7 19.44 4.94 -6.21
N HIS A 8 18.78 5.58 -7.17
CA HIS A 8 17.66 6.49 -6.84
C HIS A 8 16.41 5.78 -6.32
N GLN A 9 16.17 4.52 -6.67
CA GLN A 9 15.07 3.74 -6.08
C GLN A 9 15.32 3.45 -4.60
N VAL A 10 16.58 3.15 -4.25
CA VAL A 10 16.99 2.96 -2.86
C VAL A 10 16.85 4.25 -2.06
N GLU A 11 17.31 5.37 -2.62
CA GLU A 11 17.21 6.69 -1.99
C GLU A 11 15.76 7.12 -1.76
N ALA A 12 14.87 6.93 -2.75
CA ALA A 12 13.45 7.22 -2.62
C ALA A 12 12.79 6.38 -1.52
N ALA A 13 13.09 5.08 -1.49
CA ALA A 13 12.58 4.16 -0.48
C ALA A 13 13.07 4.54 0.93
N LEU A 14 14.35 4.82 1.09
CA LEU A 14 14.95 5.24 2.37
C LEU A 14 14.40 6.59 2.83
N PHE A 15 14.20 7.54 1.93
CA PHE A 15 13.57 8.82 2.27
C PHE A 15 12.15 8.63 2.79
N ALA A 16 11.35 7.83 2.11
CA ALA A 16 9.98 7.52 2.53
C ALA A 16 9.92 6.85 3.91
N PHE A 17 10.92 6.01 4.20
CA PHE A 17 10.99 5.23 5.44
C PHE A 17 11.51 6.07 6.63
N ASN A 18 12.61 6.81 6.44
CA ASN A 18 13.35 7.46 7.53
C ASN A 18 12.77 8.79 8.00
N SER A 19 11.69 9.31 7.41
CA SER A 19 11.06 10.53 7.89
C SER A 19 10.17 10.26 9.12
N PRO A 20 10.62 10.55 10.35
CA PRO A 20 9.88 10.23 11.58
C PRO A 20 8.59 11.05 11.74
N LEU A 21 8.51 12.19 11.07
CA LEU A 21 7.34 13.08 11.08
C LEU A 21 6.37 12.78 9.94
N SER A 22 6.75 11.96 8.99
CA SER A 22 5.93 11.64 7.82
C SER A 22 4.90 10.57 8.17
N LYS A 23 3.64 10.86 7.93
CA LYS A 23 2.55 9.88 7.97
C LYS A 23 2.55 8.95 6.76
N GLY A 24 3.43 9.18 5.80
CA GLY A 24 3.60 8.35 4.60
C GLY A 24 4.37 9.04 3.48
N ALA A 25 4.41 8.40 2.32
CA ALA A 25 5.09 8.89 1.14
C ALA A 25 4.31 8.60 -0.15
N ILE A 26 4.59 9.37 -1.19
CA ILE A 26 4.14 9.12 -2.56
C ILE A 26 5.38 8.73 -3.37
N LEU A 27 5.40 7.53 -3.91
CA LEU A 27 6.39 7.07 -4.87
C LEU A 27 5.80 7.23 -6.26
N ALA A 28 6.37 8.18 -7.00
CA ALA A 28 5.81 8.67 -8.24
C ALA A 28 6.82 8.48 -9.38
N ASP A 29 6.99 7.26 -9.80
CA ASP A 29 7.87 6.89 -10.88
C ASP A 29 7.10 6.49 -12.14
N GLU A 30 7.69 6.63 -13.33
CA GLU A 30 7.05 6.25 -14.59
C GLU A 30 6.65 4.77 -14.61
N VAL A 31 5.70 4.44 -15.49
CA VAL A 31 5.25 3.05 -15.67
C VAL A 31 6.42 2.17 -16.08
N GLY A 32 6.66 1.09 -15.32
CA GLY A 32 7.73 0.12 -15.63
C GLY A 32 9.09 0.40 -15.01
N LEU A 33 9.31 1.54 -14.34
CA LEU A 33 10.60 1.90 -13.73
C LEU A 33 10.82 1.35 -12.32
N GLY A 34 9.96 0.46 -11.86
CA GLY A 34 10.26 -0.35 -10.66
C GLY A 34 9.60 0.10 -9.36
N LYS A 35 8.43 0.75 -9.38
CA LYS A 35 7.66 1.08 -8.15
C LYS A 35 7.45 -0.09 -7.20
N THR A 36 7.20 -1.28 -7.75
CA THR A 36 7.11 -2.51 -6.94
C THR A 36 8.43 -2.84 -6.25
N ILE A 37 9.57 -2.50 -6.89
CA ILE A 37 10.90 -2.70 -6.32
C ILE A 37 11.14 -1.73 -5.17
N GLU A 38 10.82 -0.44 -5.36
CA GLU A 38 10.91 0.58 -4.31
C GLU A 38 10.03 0.21 -3.10
N ALA A 39 8.80 -0.18 -3.37
CA ALA A 39 7.90 -0.66 -2.32
C ALA A 39 8.45 -1.93 -1.65
N GLY A 40 8.98 -2.88 -2.41
CA GLY A 40 9.59 -4.11 -1.89
C GLY A 40 10.79 -3.85 -0.98
N ILE A 41 11.61 -2.81 -1.26
CA ILE A 41 12.69 -2.38 -0.38
C ILE A 41 12.12 -1.87 0.96
N ILE A 42 11.12 -0.99 0.91
CA ILE A 42 10.44 -0.47 2.12
C ILE A 42 9.84 -1.63 2.93
N LEU A 43 9.16 -2.55 2.27
CA LEU A 43 8.54 -3.72 2.91
C LEU A 43 9.58 -4.63 3.56
N SER A 44 10.73 -4.84 2.91
CA SER A 44 11.83 -5.64 3.45
C SER A 44 12.43 -5.00 4.70
N GLU A 45 12.60 -3.69 4.71
CA GLU A 45 13.10 -2.95 5.87
C GLU A 45 12.10 -2.99 7.04
N MET A 46 10.81 -2.73 6.77
CA MET A 46 9.73 -2.87 7.76
C MET A 46 9.71 -4.27 8.37
N TRP A 47 9.85 -5.29 7.50
CA TRP A 47 9.88 -6.68 7.92
C TRP A 47 11.06 -7.00 8.84
N ALA A 48 12.25 -6.49 8.51
CA ALA A 48 13.46 -6.64 9.33
C ALA A 48 13.31 -5.96 10.70
N GLU A 49 12.58 -4.83 10.78
CA GLU A 49 12.26 -4.13 12.02
C GLU A 49 11.11 -4.76 12.83
N ASN A 50 10.62 -5.95 12.45
CA ASN A 50 9.47 -6.61 13.06
C ASN A 50 8.12 -5.87 12.90
N LYS A 51 8.02 -4.90 12.01
CA LYS A 51 6.79 -4.23 11.59
C LYS A 51 6.15 -5.07 10.48
N ARG A 52 5.28 -6.00 10.83
CA ARG A 52 4.83 -7.08 9.94
C ARG A 52 3.32 -7.11 9.69
N ASN A 53 2.57 -6.20 10.31
CA ASN A 53 1.15 -6.00 10.00
C ASN A 53 1.02 -5.06 8.81
N ILE A 54 1.13 -5.58 7.60
CA ILE A 54 1.18 -4.79 6.38
C ILE A 54 0.01 -5.17 5.47
N LEU A 55 -0.70 -4.16 4.97
CA LEU A 55 -1.74 -4.33 3.98
C LEU A 55 -1.35 -3.65 2.66
N ILE A 56 -1.46 -4.37 1.55
CA ILE A 56 -1.28 -3.85 0.20
C ILE A 56 -2.63 -3.86 -0.50
N VAL A 57 -3.09 -2.69 -0.93
CA VAL A 57 -4.33 -2.52 -1.69
C VAL A 57 -3.97 -2.21 -3.13
N VAL A 58 -4.43 -3.06 -4.04
CA VAL A 58 -4.06 -3.01 -5.47
C VAL A 58 -5.28 -3.14 -6.37
N PRO A 59 -5.18 -2.82 -7.68
CA PRO A 59 -6.16 -3.29 -8.65
C PRO A 59 -6.31 -4.82 -8.60
N ALA A 60 -7.54 -5.33 -8.77
CA ALA A 60 -7.82 -6.76 -8.65
C ALA A 60 -6.93 -7.64 -9.55
N SER A 61 -6.58 -7.15 -10.75
CA SER A 61 -5.71 -7.83 -11.71
C SER A 61 -4.24 -7.93 -11.26
N LEU A 62 -3.80 -7.11 -10.32
CA LEU A 62 -2.38 -7.07 -9.88
C LEU A 62 -2.12 -7.89 -8.61
N ARG A 63 -3.14 -8.44 -7.95
CA ARG A 63 -2.98 -9.18 -6.69
C ARG A 63 -2.00 -10.35 -6.81
N ASN A 64 -2.18 -11.18 -7.82
CA ASN A 64 -1.31 -12.34 -8.05
C ASN A 64 0.12 -11.93 -8.41
N GLN A 65 0.27 -10.88 -9.21
CA GLN A 65 1.59 -10.34 -9.56
C GLN A 65 2.33 -9.88 -8.31
N TRP A 66 1.68 -9.10 -7.44
CA TRP A 66 2.25 -8.66 -6.17
C TRP A 66 2.66 -9.83 -5.28
N ASN A 67 1.78 -10.84 -5.15
CA ASN A 67 2.07 -12.04 -4.37
C ASN A 67 3.33 -12.77 -4.88
N ILE A 68 3.43 -12.98 -6.18
CA ILE A 68 4.58 -13.63 -6.83
C ILE A 68 5.85 -12.78 -6.62
N GLU A 69 5.79 -11.49 -6.88
CA GLU A 69 6.96 -10.60 -6.78
C GLU A 69 7.50 -10.52 -5.34
N LEU A 70 6.62 -10.44 -4.34
CA LEU A 70 7.03 -10.44 -2.94
C LEU A 70 7.75 -11.74 -2.56
N MET A 71 7.22 -12.87 -2.99
CA MET A 71 7.82 -14.18 -2.68
C MET A 71 9.11 -14.43 -3.44
N GLU A 72 9.14 -14.17 -4.75
CA GLU A 72 10.29 -14.53 -5.59
C GLU A 72 11.46 -13.54 -5.51
N LYS A 73 11.15 -12.23 -5.41
CA LYS A 73 12.18 -11.19 -5.41
C LYS A 73 12.64 -10.80 -4.01
N PHE A 74 11.73 -10.77 -3.05
CA PHE A 74 12.01 -10.25 -1.69
C PHE A 74 11.96 -11.33 -0.60
N TYR A 75 11.51 -12.55 -0.91
CA TYR A 75 11.33 -13.63 0.06
C TYR A 75 10.42 -13.24 1.24
N LEU A 76 9.44 -12.37 0.97
CA LEU A 76 8.46 -11.92 1.94
C LEU A 76 7.19 -12.78 1.83
N PRO A 77 6.71 -13.38 2.94
CA PRO A 77 5.47 -14.15 2.92
C PRO A 77 4.29 -13.20 2.69
N SER A 78 3.40 -13.58 1.80
CA SER A 78 2.21 -12.80 1.49
C SER A 78 0.98 -13.69 1.33
N PHE A 79 -0.19 -13.10 1.65
CA PHE A 79 -1.48 -13.77 1.62
C PHE A 79 -2.52 -12.88 0.91
N ILE A 80 -3.21 -13.45 -0.09
CA ILE A 80 -4.25 -12.72 -0.81
C ILE A 80 -5.56 -12.83 -0.05
N LEU A 81 -6.12 -11.66 0.30
CA LEU A 81 -7.44 -11.53 0.91
C LEU A 81 -8.49 -11.25 -0.17
N ASP A 82 -9.42 -12.16 -0.34
CA ASP A 82 -10.60 -12.00 -1.18
C ASP A 82 -11.82 -12.68 -0.52
N SER A 83 -12.93 -12.79 -1.25
CA SER A 83 -14.16 -13.36 -0.69
C SER A 83 -14.04 -14.82 -0.28
N GLU A 84 -13.16 -15.59 -0.91
CA GLU A 84 -12.97 -17.02 -0.64
C GLU A 84 -12.02 -17.26 0.54
N SER A 85 -10.96 -16.45 0.63
CA SER A 85 -9.87 -16.58 1.62
C SER A 85 -10.08 -15.71 2.88
N PHE A 86 -11.13 -14.90 2.94
CA PHE A 86 -11.27 -13.88 3.99
C PHE A 86 -11.38 -14.44 5.41
N GLU A 87 -12.14 -15.51 5.59
CA GLU A 87 -12.29 -16.12 6.92
C GLU A 87 -10.97 -16.72 7.41
N GLU A 88 -10.21 -17.36 6.53
CA GLU A 88 -8.87 -17.85 6.83
C GLU A 88 -7.93 -16.68 7.17
N GLY A 89 -7.95 -15.61 6.36
CA GLY A 89 -7.15 -14.42 6.61
C GLY A 89 -7.47 -13.74 7.94
N LYS A 90 -8.74 -13.68 8.36
CA LYS A 90 -9.14 -13.18 9.69
C LYS A 90 -8.54 -14.03 10.81
N VAL A 91 -8.52 -15.34 10.67
CA VAL A 91 -7.90 -16.25 11.64
C VAL A 91 -6.39 -16.00 11.71
N GLN A 92 -5.70 -15.92 10.58
CA GLN A 92 -4.27 -15.62 10.53
C GLN A 92 -3.94 -14.29 11.22
N ILE A 93 -4.68 -13.22 10.89
CA ILE A 93 -4.50 -11.90 11.50
C ILE A 93 -4.73 -11.94 13.02
N SER A 94 -5.79 -12.61 13.47
CA SER A 94 -6.12 -12.71 14.91
C SER A 94 -5.09 -13.52 15.70
N ASN A 95 -4.50 -14.53 15.08
CA ASN A 95 -3.43 -15.34 15.65
C ASN A 95 -2.06 -14.64 15.64
N GLY A 96 -1.98 -13.46 15.02
CA GLY A 96 -0.73 -12.71 14.88
C GLY A 96 0.25 -13.36 13.91
N GLU A 97 -0.25 -14.13 12.94
CA GLU A 97 0.58 -14.70 11.89
C GLU A 97 1.26 -13.63 11.06
N LYS A 98 2.51 -13.86 10.72
CA LYS A 98 3.34 -12.88 10.03
C LYS A 98 3.22 -13.06 8.52
N SER A 99 2.41 -12.21 7.89
CA SER A 99 2.21 -12.21 6.43
C SER A 99 1.90 -10.80 5.94
N ILE A 100 2.27 -10.48 4.71
CA ILE A 100 1.84 -9.27 4.02
C ILE A 100 0.51 -9.58 3.36
N TYR A 101 -0.55 -8.89 3.76
CA TYR A 101 -1.89 -9.10 3.22
C TYR A 101 -2.10 -8.26 1.97
N ILE A 102 -2.63 -8.88 0.91
CA ILE A 102 -2.89 -8.23 -0.37
C ILE A 102 -4.38 -8.32 -0.69
N CYS A 103 -5.02 -7.19 -0.97
CA CYS A 103 -6.41 -7.19 -1.38
C CYS A 103 -6.70 -6.21 -2.52
N SER A 104 -7.87 -6.34 -3.13
CA SER A 104 -8.32 -5.37 -4.13
C SER A 104 -8.95 -4.13 -3.48
N TYR A 105 -9.01 -3.01 -4.23
CA TYR A 105 -9.68 -1.79 -3.81
C TYR A 105 -11.15 -2.04 -3.40
N ASN A 106 -11.90 -2.76 -4.22
CA ASN A 106 -13.30 -3.07 -3.93
C ASN A 106 -13.42 -3.89 -2.64
N PHE A 107 -12.56 -4.89 -2.48
CA PHE A 107 -12.55 -5.72 -1.28
C PHE A 107 -12.21 -4.89 -0.02
N ALA A 108 -11.23 -4.01 -0.13
CA ALA A 108 -10.85 -3.11 0.97
C ALA A 108 -11.99 -2.17 1.37
N VAL A 109 -12.74 -1.63 0.41
CA VAL A 109 -13.91 -0.78 0.68
C VAL A 109 -15.04 -1.55 1.34
N THR A 110 -15.37 -2.74 0.81
CA THR A 110 -16.43 -3.59 1.37
C THR A 110 -16.13 -3.99 2.82
N ASN A 111 -14.86 -4.20 3.16
CA ASN A 111 -14.43 -4.63 4.48
C ASN A 111 -13.73 -3.52 5.28
N ALA A 112 -13.99 -2.24 4.95
CA ALA A 112 -13.29 -1.09 5.53
C ALA A 112 -13.39 -1.03 7.06
N GLU A 113 -14.56 -1.34 7.64
CA GLU A 113 -14.75 -1.36 9.09
C GLU A 113 -13.95 -2.48 9.78
N TYR A 114 -13.76 -3.62 9.13
CA TYR A 114 -12.88 -4.67 9.64
C TYR A 114 -11.42 -4.20 9.64
N PHE A 115 -10.94 -3.70 8.51
CA PHE A 115 -9.55 -3.25 8.37
C PHE A 115 -9.19 -2.06 9.25
N LYS A 116 -10.12 -1.17 9.53
CA LYS A 116 -9.96 -0.03 10.44
C LYS A 116 -9.60 -0.45 11.88
N ASN A 117 -10.02 -1.64 12.29
CA ASN A 117 -9.82 -2.14 13.65
C ASN A 117 -8.57 -3.01 13.81
N ILE A 118 -7.79 -3.23 12.74
CA ILE A 118 -6.52 -3.94 12.78
C ILE A 118 -5.40 -2.92 12.96
N ASN A 119 -4.45 -3.21 13.83
CA ASN A 119 -3.30 -2.32 14.03
C ASN A 119 -2.25 -2.54 12.93
N TRP A 120 -2.38 -1.82 11.82
CA TRP A 120 -1.46 -1.89 10.70
C TRP A 120 -0.19 -1.08 10.96
N ASP A 121 0.97 -1.65 10.65
CA ASP A 121 2.26 -0.96 10.63
C ASP A 121 2.42 -0.12 9.37
N LEU A 122 1.87 -0.60 8.25
CA LEU A 122 1.92 0.08 6.95
C LEU A 122 0.73 -0.30 6.07
N ILE A 123 0.22 0.70 5.35
CA ILE A 123 -0.73 0.51 4.24
C ILE A 123 -0.04 0.93 2.94
N VAL A 124 0.02 0.06 1.95
CA VAL A 124 0.49 0.37 0.60
C VAL A 124 -0.72 0.46 -0.33
N LEU A 125 -0.84 1.55 -1.07
CA LEU A 125 -1.91 1.76 -2.05
C LEU A 125 -1.28 1.86 -3.44
N ASP A 126 -1.39 0.81 -4.24
CA ASP A 126 -0.86 0.79 -5.61
C ASP A 126 -1.87 1.35 -6.61
N GLU A 127 -1.38 1.96 -7.69
CA GLU A 127 -2.18 2.73 -8.65
C GLU A 127 -3.05 3.79 -7.94
N ALA A 128 -2.45 4.50 -6.99
CA ALA A 128 -3.13 5.45 -6.10
C ALA A 128 -3.79 6.63 -6.85
N HIS A 129 -3.48 6.85 -8.14
CA HIS A 129 -4.17 7.81 -8.99
C HIS A 129 -5.70 7.60 -9.02
N LYS A 130 -6.19 6.38 -8.74
CA LYS A 130 -7.62 6.07 -8.60
C LYS A 130 -8.28 6.83 -7.44
N LEU A 131 -7.50 7.28 -6.47
CA LEU A 131 -7.97 7.96 -5.26
C LEU A 131 -7.80 9.50 -5.34
N ARG A 132 -7.18 10.04 -6.39
CA ARG A 132 -6.84 11.46 -6.52
C ARG A 132 -8.01 12.44 -6.32
N ASN A 133 -9.23 12.01 -6.61
CA ASN A 133 -10.44 12.82 -6.45
C ASN A 133 -11.12 12.64 -5.08
N VAL A 134 -10.38 12.31 -4.03
CA VAL A 134 -10.92 12.07 -2.68
C VAL A 134 -11.62 13.29 -2.09
N TYR A 135 -11.28 14.51 -2.53
CA TYR A 135 -11.98 15.75 -2.15
C TYR A 135 -13.42 15.84 -2.70
N LYS A 136 -13.78 15.02 -3.68
CA LYS A 136 -15.16 14.95 -4.19
C LYS A 136 -15.95 13.97 -3.31
N LYS A 137 -17.07 14.43 -2.74
CA LYS A 137 -17.97 13.57 -1.94
C LYS A 137 -18.49 12.37 -2.73
N SER A 138 -18.59 12.50 -4.04
CA SER A 138 -19.01 11.42 -4.96
C SER A 138 -18.00 10.28 -5.08
N ASN A 139 -16.74 10.50 -4.69
CA ASN A 139 -15.73 9.40 -4.67
C ASN A 139 -15.84 8.60 -3.38
N VAL A 140 -16.88 7.77 -3.30
CA VAL A 140 -17.20 6.94 -2.13
C VAL A 140 -16.04 6.03 -1.75
N MET A 141 -15.40 5.41 -2.76
CA MET A 141 -14.25 4.50 -2.56
C MET A 141 -13.09 5.22 -1.85
N ALA A 142 -12.64 6.34 -2.40
CA ALA A 142 -11.50 7.08 -1.86
C ALA A 142 -11.80 7.61 -0.45
N ASN A 143 -13.01 8.10 -0.21
CA ASN A 143 -13.42 8.59 1.10
C ASN A 143 -13.51 7.46 2.14
N ALA A 144 -14.02 6.29 1.78
CA ALA A 144 -14.08 5.13 2.68
C ALA A 144 -12.67 4.68 3.10
N LEU A 145 -11.75 4.53 2.14
CA LEU A 145 -10.36 4.13 2.42
C LEU A 145 -9.59 5.20 3.21
N ARG A 146 -9.78 6.48 2.90
CA ARG A 146 -9.20 7.58 3.67
C ARG A 146 -9.64 7.53 5.14
N ALA A 147 -10.92 7.28 5.38
CA ALA A 147 -11.45 7.16 6.74
C ALA A 147 -10.93 5.91 7.46
N ALA A 148 -10.95 4.75 6.79
CA ALA A 148 -10.51 3.48 7.37
C ALA A 148 -9.02 3.51 7.73
N PHE A 149 -8.19 4.12 6.87
CA PHE A 149 -6.73 4.12 7.04
C PHE A 149 -6.15 5.41 7.60
N ARG A 150 -6.99 6.28 8.18
CA ARG A 150 -6.59 7.61 8.66
C ARG A 150 -5.37 7.61 9.56
N ASN A 151 -5.30 6.65 10.48
CA ASN A 151 -4.31 6.64 11.56
C ASN A 151 -3.04 5.86 11.23
N TYR A 152 -2.98 5.24 10.06
CA TYR A 152 -1.86 4.36 9.69
C TYR A 152 -0.88 5.06 8.75
N LYS A 153 0.39 4.68 8.82
CA LYS A 153 1.42 5.09 7.86
C LYS A 153 1.08 4.53 6.48
N LYS A 154 1.22 5.34 5.44
CA LYS A 154 0.83 4.97 4.07
C LYS A 154 1.94 5.20 3.07
N VAL A 155 2.03 4.31 2.09
CA VAL A 155 2.83 4.51 0.88
C VAL A 155 1.90 4.44 -0.31
N LEU A 156 1.86 5.50 -1.10
CA LEU A 156 1.10 5.59 -2.34
C LEU A 156 2.03 5.38 -3.52
N LEU A 157 1.71 4.40 -4.36
CA LEU A 157 2.44 4.14 -5.60
C LEU A 157 1.58 4.63 -6.77
N THR A 158 2.14 5.48 -7.61
CA THR A 158 1.44 6.01 -8.78
C THR A 158 2.39 6.36 -9.91
N ALA A 159 2.00 6.06 -11.14
CA ALA A 159 2.73 6.50 -12.33
C ALA A 159 2.44 7.98 -12.69
N THR A 160 1.35 8.53 -12.19
CA THR A 160 0.86 9.85 -12.58
C THR A 160 0.40 10.65 -11.37
N PRO A 161 1.33 11.18 -10.55
CA PRO A 161 0.98 11.97 -9.36
C PRO A 161 0.28 13.28 -9.74
N LEU A 162 0.60 13.84 -10.88
CA LEU A 162 0.06 15.06 -11.48
C LEU A 162 -0.34 14.78 -12.93
N GLN A 163 -1.62 14.77 -13.22
CA GLN A 163 -2.11 14.61 -14.59
C GLN A 163 -2.81 15.87 -15.13
N ASN A 164 -3.72 16.45 -14.34
CA ASN A 164 -4.54 17.56 -14.83
C ASN A 164 -4.41 18.84 -13.97
N ASN A 165 -4.27 18.74 -12.67
CA ASN A 165 -4.15 19.90 -11.78
C ASN A 165 -3.61 19.57 -10.39
N LEU A 166 -3.17 20.62 -9.67
CA LEU A 166 -2.64 20.51 -8.30
C LEU A 166 -3.64 19.94 -7.28
N LYS A 167 -4.96 20.03 -7.54
CA LYS A 167 -5.98 19.46 -6.65
C LYS A 167 -5.91 17.93 -6.59
N GLU A 168 -5.45 17.28 -7.65
CA GLU A 168 -5.25 15.84 -7.68
C GLU A 168 -4.12 15.42 -6.74
N LEU A 169 -2.99 16.14 -6.78
CA LEU A 169 -1.89 15.94 -5.86
C LEU A 169 -2.33 16.22 -4.41
N TYR A 170 -3.07 17.31 -4.18
CA TYR A 170 -3.64 17.61 -2.87
C TYR A 170 -4.55 16.47 -2.39
N GLY A 171 -5.35 15.90 -3.30
CA GLY A 171 -6.18 14.72 -3.00
C GLY A 171 -5.36 13.54 -2.51
N LEU A 172 -4.24 13.21 -3.17
CA LEU A 172 -3.35 12.13 -2.74
C LEU A 172 -2.66 12.44 -1.40
N ILE A 173 -2.19 13.67 -1.21
CA ILE A 173 -1.59 14.10 0.06
C ILE A 173 -2.61 13.98 1.19
N SER A 174 -3.87 14.35 0.97
CA SER A 174 -4.94 14.26 1.98
C SER A 174 -5.33 12.81 2.34
N ILE A 175 -4.88 11.82 1.60
CA ILE A 175 -5.00 10.40 1.98
C ILE A 175 -3.92 10.06 3.01
N ILE A 176 -2.71 10.58 2.81
CA ILE A 176 -1.58 10.36 3.73
C ILE A 176 -1.81 11.09 5.04
N ASP A 177 -2.13 12.37 4.98
CA ASP A 177 -2.38 13.24 6.12
C ASP A 177 -3.74 13.93 6.00
N PRO A 178 -4.83 13.28 6.47
CA PRO A 178 -6.20 13.77 6.39
C PRO A 178 -6.50 14.96 7.27
#